data_dd76ad15c5e9e9a05bc7cbab3d6f8789
#
_entry.id   dd76ad15c5e9e9a05bc7cbab3d6f8789
#
_cell.length_a   1.000
_cell.length_b   1.000
_cell.length_c   1.000
_cell.angle_alpha   90.00
_cell.angle_beta   90.00
_cell.angle_gamma   90.00
#
_symmetry.space_group_name_H-M   'P 1'
#
loop_
_entity.id
_entity.type
_entity.pdbx_description
1 polymer ?
#
loop_
_entity_poly.entity_id
_entity_poly.type
_entity_poly.pdbx_seq_one_letter_code
_entity_poly.pdbx_strand_id
1 'polypeptide(L)'
;MSMNKREFLKLSGAATIASALPGAVAANTGDTLRDMTAAAVPISVAERKARVAKAQKLMSEHQIDAILLEAGTALNYFTGVKWWRSERFTGVIIPSEGELAFVTPYFEEPSVRESMSFGDDVRTWHEHENPFDLVAGILQDRGLKAGRLGIEGTTRHFIVDGVNRSAPSFETVSADPVTLGCRMFKSANEIALMQIASNVTMAAYRYTYTRVEKGMTRRDISTIMSDATRALGGNVKFSSVLLNESSAYPHGSDAPQVVEEGSVILMDCGCSVHDYVSDISRTWVFGEPTAKQRKVWNTCKRGQELALETAKVGLPAGKVDDVVRAYYESEGFGPDYATPGLSHRLGHGIGMDGHESINFVRGETTPLAPGMCFSDEPGIYIFGEFGIRLEDCLYMTEEGPQLFTEFSPSIDAPFG
;
A
#
# COMPACT_ATOMS: atom_id res chain seq x y z
N MET A 1 24.59 10.44 10.68
CA MET A 1 24.97 11.89 10.57
C MET A 1 23.66 12.65 10.37
N SER A 2 23.33 13.58 11.26
CA SER A 2 22.06 14.33 11.18
C SER A 2 22.10 15.33 10.02
N MET A 3 21.16 15.24 9.14
CA MET A 3 20.95 16.21 8.05
C MET A 3 20.61 17.59 8.60
N ASN A 4 21.24 18.64 8.08
CA ASN A 4 21.05 20.03 8.50
C ASN A 4 19.77 20.58 7.86
N LYS A 5 18.94 21.26 8.67
CA LYS A 5 17.67 21.93 8.29
C LYS A 5 17.74 22.79 7.01
N ARG A 6 18.91 23.31 6.65
CA ARG A 6 19.10 24.15 5.46
C ARG A 6 19.23 23.38 4.15
N GLU A 7 19.64 22.13 4.19
CA GLU A 7 19.72 21.26 2.99
C GLU A 7 18.36 20.65 2.63
N PHE A 8 17.55 20.37 3.64
CA PHE A 8 16.17 19.89 3.48
C PHE A 8 15.27 20.91 2.72
N LEU A 9 15.44 22.20 2.98
CA LEU A 9 14.64 23.28 2.35
C LEU A 9 15.00 23.61 0.90
N LYS A 10 16.12 23.11 0.37
CA LYS A 10 16.53 23.35 -1.02
C LYS A 10 15.99 22.35 -2.03
N LEU A 11 15.36 21.27 -1.58
CA LEU A 11 14.78 20.21 -2.41
C LEU A 11 13.29 20.40 -2.70
N SER A 12 12.61 21.31 -2.04
CA SER A 12 11.22 21.67 -2.33
C SER A 12 11.18 22.75 -3.43
N GLY A 13 11.19 22.31 -4.67
CA GLY A 13 10.77 23.13 -5.81
C GLY A 13 9.29 23.51 -5.61
N ALA A 14 9.02 24.82 -5.43
CA ALA A 14 7.69 25.36 -5.27
C ALA A 14 6.83 25.07 -6.52
N ALA A 15 6.04 24.00 -6.46
CA ALA A 15 4.90 23.82 -7.31
C ALA A 15 3.70 24.42 -6.57
N THR A 16 3.24 25.57 -7.02
CA THR A 16 1.98 26.19 -6.57
C THR A 16 0.84 25.26 -6.98
N ILE A 17 0.33 24.45 -6.05
CA ILE A 17 -0.86 23.64 -6.25
C ILE A 17 -2.05 24.57 -6.02
N ALA A 18 -2.74 24.93 -7.12
CA ALA A 18 -4.05 25.52 -7.02
C ALA A 18 -4.99 24.49 -6.37
N SER A 19 -5.49 24.79 -5.19
CA SER A 19 -6.49 23.99 -4.47
C SER A 19 -7.81 23.99 -5.26
N ALA A 20 -7.97 23.00 -6.14
CA ALA A 20 -9.29 22.64 -6.64
C ALA A 20 -9.97 21.80 -5.55
N LEU A 21 -10.96 22.38 -4.88
CA LEU A 21 -11.86 21.63 -4.00
C LEU A 21 -12.43 20.44 -4.77
N PRO A 22 -12.41 19.22 -4.26
CA PRO A 22 -13.10 18.10 -4.87
C PRO A 22 -14.58 18.40 -4.84
N GLY A 23 -15.18 18.54 -6.04
CA GLY A 23 -16.63 18.63 -6.17
C GLY A 23 -17.27 17.43 -5.49
N ALA A 24 -18.27 17.67 -4.66
CA ALA A 24 -19.06 16.64 -4.02
C ALA A 24 -19.53 15.63 -5.10
N VAL A 25 -19.00 14.42 -5.02
CA VAL A 25 -19.48 13.30 -5.85
C VAL A 25 -20.90 13.03 -5.41
N ALA A 26 -21.86 13.31 -6.28
CA ALA A 26 -23.26 13.01 -6.02
C ALA A 26 -23.39 11.54 -5.61
N ALA A 27 -23.95 11.31 -4.43
CA ALA A 27 -24.23 9.97 -3.94
C ALA A 27 -25.06 9.22 -5.01
N ASN A 28 -24.53 8.10 -5.46
CA ASN A 28 -25.18 7.23 -6.44
C ASN A 28 -26.31 6.47 -5.71
N THR A 29 -27.49 7.08 -5.60
CA THR A 29 -28.67 6.53 -4.88
C THR A 29 -29.53 5.61 -5.75
N GLY A 30 -28.98 5.04 -6.84
CA GLY A 30 -29.69 4.17 -7.76
C GLY A 30 -29.05 2.77 -7.85
N ASP A 31 -29.85 1.76 -8.17
CA ASP A 31 -29.44 0.35 -8.38
C ASP A 31 -28.39 0.15 -9.49
N THR A 32 -28.04 1.18 -10.24
CA THR A 32 -27.14 1.08 -11.39
C THR A 32 -25.75 1.62 -11.03
N LEU A 33 -24.81 0.70 -10.84
CA LEU A 33 -23.39 1.04 -10.70
C LEU A 33 -22.82 1.56 -12.04
N ARG A 34 -21.97 2.59 -11.99
CA ARG A 34 -21.32 3.16 -13.16
C ARG A 34 -19.84 3.33 -12.88
N ASP A 35 -19.02 3.14 -13.90
CA ASP A 35 -17.57 3.35 -13.83
C ASP A 35 -17.23 4.74 -13.29
N MET A 36 -16.42 4.78 -12.23
CA MET A 36 -15.96 5.99 -11.55
C MET A 36 -14.52 6.35 -11.89
N THR A 37 -13.87 5.55 -12.75
CA THR A 37 -12.42 5.68 -13.02
C THR A 37 -12.10 6.50 -14.27
N ALA A 38 -13.09 6.99 -14.98
CA ALA A 38 -12.91 7.73 -16.26
C ALA A 38 -12.01 8.98 -16.15
N ALA A 39 -11.89 9.58 -14.95
CA ALA A 39 -11.00 10.73 -14.69
C ALA A 39 -9.58 10.32 -14.24
N ALA A 40 -9.31 9.03 -14.09
CA ALA A 40 -8.00 8.55 -13.65
C ALA A 40 -6.92 8.77 -14.73
N VAL A 41 -5.85 9.44 -14.35
CA VAL A 41 -4.71 9.70 -15.24
C VAL A 41 -3.59 8.71 -14.93
N PRO A 42 -3.24 7.81 -15.86
CA PRO A 42 -2.15 6.85 -15.65
C PRO A 42 -0.82 7.56 -15.43
N ILE A 43 0.09 6.90 -14.72
CA ILE A 43 1.47 7.39 -14.56
C ILE A 43 2.14 7.50 -15.94
N SER A 44 2.55 8.71 -16.27
CA SER A 44 3.15 9.04 -17.55
C SER A 44 4.60 8.53 -17.68
N VAL A 45 5.08 8.42 -18.93
CA VAL A 45 6.50 8.13 -19.22
C VAL A 45 7.42 9.17 -18.57
N ALA A 46 7.03 10.45 -18.58
CA ALA A 46 7.79 11.51 -17.97
C ALA A 46 7.95 11.34 -16.45
N GLU A 47 6.85 10.96 -15.75
CA GLU A 47 6.91 10.65 -14.32
C GLU A 47 7.81 9.45 -14.04
N ARG A 48 7.72 8.37 -14.83
CA ARG A 48 8.60 7.18 -14.65
C ARG A 48 10.07 7.54 -14.85
N LYS A 49 10.41 8.33 -15.86
CA LYS A 49 11.78 8.83 -16.07
C LYS A 49 12.24 9.71 -14.90
N ALA A 50 11.37 10.54 -14.35
CA ALA A 50 11.69 11.34 -13.15
C ALA A 50 11.94 10.45 -11.91
N ARG A 51 11.21 9.32 -11.77
CA ARG A 51 11.45 8.32 -10.72
C ARG A 51 12.81 7.66 -10.87
N VAL A 52 13.20 7.29 -12.08
CA VAL A 52 14.55 6.74 -12.35
C VAL A 52 15.62 7.78 -12.01
N ALA A 53 15.46 9.03 -12.43
CA ALA A 53 16.41 10.10 -12.08
C ALA A 53 16.50 10.32 -10.55
N LYS A 54 15.38 10.24 -9.83
CA LYS A 54 15.36 10.28 -8.36
C LYS A 54 16.12 9.08 -7.76
N ALA A 55 15.91 7.88 -8.29
CA ALA A 55 16.64 6.68 -7.85
C ALA A 55 18.14 6.83 -8.06
N GLN A 56 18.58 7.33 -9.23
CA GLN A 56 19.98 7.59 -9.52
C GLN A 56 20.61 8.60 -8.55
N LYS A 57 19.89 9.65 -8.21
CA LYS A 57 20.34 10.59 -7.18
C LYS A 57 20.48 9.93 -5.82
N LEU A 58 19.49 9.15 -5.36
CA LEU A 58 19.55 8.41 -4.10
C LEU A 58 20.67 7.37 -4.10
N MET A 59 20.91 6.68 -5.22
CA MET A 59 22.07 5.78 -5.35
C MET A 59 23.38 6.50 -5.11
N SER A 60 23.58 7.68 -5.69
CA SER A 60 24.77 8.50 -5.45
C SER A 60 24.91 8.90 -3.97
N GLU A 61 23.81 9.30 -3.32
CA GLU A 61 23.80 9.66 -1.89
C GLU A 61 24.14 8.49 -0.96
N HIS A 62 23.72 7.27 -1.34
CA HIS A 62 23.93 6.05 -0.57
C HIS A 62 25.11 5.21 -1.04
N GLN A 63 25.90 5.70 -2.02
CA GLN A 63 27.06 5.01 -2.58
C GLN A 63 26.69 3.63 -3.12
N ILE A 64 25.60 3.54 -3.88
CA ILE A 64 25.14 2.35 -4.60
C ILE A 64 25.38 2.59 -6.09
N ASP A 65 26.08 1.69 -6.77
CA ASP A 65 26.50 1.88 -8.17
C ASP A 65 25.42 1.46 -9.16
N ALA A 66 24.59 0.51 -8.79
CA ALA A 66 23.40 0.09 -9.53
C ALA A 66 22.38 -0.56 -8.62
N ILE A 67 21.12 -0.62 -9.02
CA ILE A 67 20.10 -1.45 -8.38
C ILE A 67 19.57 -2.50 -9.35
N LEU A 68 19.27 -3.69 -8.82
CA LEU A 68 18.58 -4.76 -9.52
C LEU A 68 17.19 -4.91 -8.93
N LEU A 69 16.18 -4.85 -9.82
CA LEU A 69 14.78 -5.02 -9.46
C LEU A 69 14.23 -6.25 -10.20
N GLU A 70 13.70 -7.18 -9.42
CA GLU A 70 12.98 -8.34 -9.92
C GLU A 70 11.56 -7.96 -10.37
N ALA A 71 10.91 -8.84 -11.14
CA ALA A 71 9.47 -8.75 -11.44
C ALA A 71 8.66 -8.48 -10.15
N GLY A 72 7.80 -7.46 -10.20
CA GLY A 72 7.01 -7.02 -9.06
C GLY A 72 6.73 -5.51 -9.09
N THR A 73 6.33 -4.98 -7.94
CA THR A 73 5.85 -3.60 -7.84
C THR A 73 6.92 -2.57 -8.13
N ALA A 74 8.17 -2.77 -7.67
CA ALA A 74 9.26 -1.84 -7.94
C ALA A 74 9.62 -1.81 -9.43
N LEU A 75 9.64 -2.95 -10.11
CA LEU A 75 9.81 -3.00 -11.57
C LEU A 75 8.74 -2.16 -12.28
N ASN A 76 7.47 -2.35 -11.94
CA ASN A 76 6.37 -1.57 -12.50
C ASN A 76 6.48 -0.07 -12.14
N TYR A 77 6.82 0.26 -10.90
CA TYR A 77 6.94 1.64 -10.43
C TYR A 77 7.93 2.46 -11.29
N PHE A 78 9.10 1.89 -11.56
CA PHE A 78 10.14 2.60 -12.32
C PHE A 78 9.94 2.52 -13.83
N THR A 79 9.48 1.38 -14.36
CA THR A 79 9.54 1.11 -15.80
C THR A 79 8.18 0.99 -16.50
N GLY A 80 7.12 0.72 -15.74
CA GLY A 80 5.79 0.40 -16.28
C GLY A 80 5.59 -1.07 -16.61
N VAL A 81 6.65 -1.88 -16.56
CA VAL A 81 6.57 -3.31 -16.87
C VAL A 81 5.82 -4.03 -15.76
N LYS A 82 4.64 -4.56 -16.11
CA LYS A 82 3.82 -5.40 -15.25
C LYS A 82 4.15 -6.86 -15.50
N TRP A 83 4.94 -7.44 -14.61
CA TRP A 83 5.38 -8.82 -14.73
C TRP A 83 5.20 -9.57 -13.43
N TRP A 84 4.82 -10.85 -13.53
CA TRP A 84 4.66 -11.72 -12.35
C TRP A 84 5.94 -12.51 -12.09
N ARG A 85 6.11 -12.93 -10.86
CA ARG A 85 7.22 -13.79 -10.44
C ARG A 85 6.97 -15.23 -10.89
N SER A 86 7.89 -15.78 -11.67
CA SER A 86 7.98 -17.20 -12.00
C SER A 86 9.33 -17.73 -11.51
N GLU A 87 9.66 -18.98 -11.79
CA GLU A 87 11.01 -19.54 -11.56
C GLU A 87 12.08 -18.92 -12.47
N ARG A 88 11.67 -18.24 -13.53
CA ARG A 88 12.54 -17.53 -14.47
C ARG A 88 12.79 -16.11 -14.04
N PHE A 89 14.01 -15.66 -14.26
CA PHE A 89 14.35 -14.28 -13.94
C PHE A 89 13.93 -13.33 -15.06
N THR A 90 13.07 -12.38 -14.71
CA THR A 90 12.79 -11.15 -15.45
C THR A 90 12.98 -9.98 -14.51
N GLY A 91 13.73 -8.96 -14.93
CA GLY A 91 14.04 -7.81 -14.09
C GLY A 91 14.68 -6.66 -14.86
N VAL A 92 15.08 -5.64 -14.11
CA VAL A 92 15.76 -4.44 -14.64
C VAL A 92 16.98 -4.12 -13.78
N ILE A 93 18.05 -3.70 -14.42
CA ILE A 93 19.22 -3.09 -13.80
C ILE A 93 19.14 -1.59 -14.09
N ILE A 94 19.11 -0.79 -13.02
CA ILE A 94 19.17 0.67 -13.10
C ILE A 94 20.54 1.09 -12.56
N PRO A 95 21.47 1.56 -13.39
CA PRO A 95 22.76 2.07 -12.93
C PRO A 95 22.59 3.45 -12.31
N SER A 96 23.54 3.86 -11.44
CA SER A 96 23.57 5.19 -10.83
C SER A 96 23.71 6.32 -11.86
N GLU A 97 24.25 6.00 -13.06
CA GLU A 97 24.33 6.91 -14.19
C GLU A 97 24.05 6.15 -15.50
N GLY A 98 23.39 6.80 -16.46
CA GLY A 98 23.10 6.23 -17.77
C GLY A 98 21.76 5.48 -17.85
N GLU A 99 21.60 4.69 -18.90
CA GLU A 99 20.35 4.02 -19.25
C GLU A 99 20.19 2.68 -18.53
N LEU A 100 18.96 2.39 -18.14
CA LEU A 100 18.57 1.09 -17.58
C LEU A 100 18.63 -0.03 -18.65
N ALA A 101 18.71 -1.30 -18.18
CA ALA A 101 18.66 -2.46 -19.07
C ALA A 101 17.77 -3.55 -18.46
N PHE A 102 16.93 -4.17 -19.28
CA PHE A 102 16.09 -5.29 -18.90
C PHE A 102 16.78 -6.62 -19.17
N VAL A 103 16.47 -7.62 -18.34
CA VAL A 103 16.85 -9.01 -18.56
C VAL A 103 15.57 -9.85 -18.51
N THR A 104 15.35 -10.71 -19.52
CA THR A 104 14.17 -11.57 -19.62
C THR A 104 14.48 -12.83 -20.42
N PRO A 105 13.72 -13.95 -20.26
CA PRO A 105 13.83 -15.08 -21.17
C PRO A 105 13.58 -14.66 -22.62
N TYR A 106 14.28 -15.26 -23.56
CA TYR A 106 14.17 -14.93 -24.99
C TYR A 106 12.72 -15.00 -25.51
N PHE A 107 11.98 -16.02 -25.11
CA PHE A 107 10.59 -16.19 -25.57
C PHE A 107 9.60 -15.19 -24.95
N GLU A 108 9.97 -14.50 -23.85
CA GLU A 108 9.16 -13.47 -23.19
C GLU A 108 9.45 -12.05 -23.71
N GLU A 109 10.54 -11.86 -24.47
CA GLU A 109 10.97 -10.53 -24.94
C GLU A 109 9.86 -9.74 -25.62
N PRO A 110 9.06 -10.32 -26.56
CA PRO A 110 7.99 -9.56 -27.23
C PRO A 110 6.95 -9.01 -26.24
N SER A 111 6.55 -9.80 -25.25
CA SER A 111 5.57 -9.42 -24.24
C SER A 111 6.13 -8.38 -23.25
N VAL A 112 7.42 -8.51 -22.87
CA VAL A 112 8.09 -7.50 -22.04
C VAL A 112 8.15 -6.17 -22.79
N ARG A 113 8.57 -6.18 -24.07
CA ARG A 113 8.61 -4.95 -24.90
C ARG A 113 7.24 -4.29 -25.07
N GLU A 114 6.17 -5.07 -25.20
CA GLU A 114 4.80 -4.55 -25.26
C GLU A 114 4.42 -3.81 -23.97
N SER A 115 4.86 -4.29 -22.80
CA SER A 115 4.55 -3.70 -21.49
C SER A 115 5.48 -2.53 -21.11
N MET A 116 6.64 -2.38 -21.77
CA MET A 116 7.61 -1.32 -21.48
C MET A 116 7.05 0.07 -21.81
N SER A 117 7.29 1.03 -20.90
CA SER A 117 6.93 2.42 -21.16
C SER A 117 8.07 3.21 -21.84
N PHE A 118 9.32 2.80 -21.64
CA PHE A 118 10.53 3.40 -22.23
C PHE A 118 11.75 2.49 -22.01
N GLY A 119 12.88 2.83 -22.66
CA GLY A 119 14.11 2.05 -22.63
C GLY A 119 14.17 1.06 -23.81
N ASP A 120 15.37 0.81 -24.34
CA ASP A 120 15.56 -0.02 -25.55
C ASP A 120 16.49 -1.22 -25.29
N ASP A 121 17.34 -1.18 -24.25
CA ASP A 121 18.29 -2.25 -23.91
C ASP A 121 17.54 -3.40 -23.21
N VAL A 122 17.19 -4.41 -23.99
CA VAL A 122 16.57 -5.66 -23.50
C VAL A 122 17.49 -6.81 -23.88
N ARG A 123 18.02 -7.51 -22.87
CA ARG A 123 18.90 -8.66 -23.03
C ARG A 123 18.17 -9.92 -22.65
N THR A 124 18.32 -10.92 -23.51
CA THR A 124 17.59 -12.17 -23.40
C THR A 124 18.52 -13.35 -23.13
N TRP A 125 17.98 -14.36 -22.48
CA TRP A 125 18.64 -15.61 -22.19
C TRP A 125 17.77 -16.80 -22.61
N HIS A 126 18.40 -17.89 -23.05
CA HIS A 126 17.73 -19.14 -23.34
C HIS A 126 17.72 -20.05 -22.12
N GLU A 127 16.78 -21.01 -22.08
CA GLU A 127 16.53 -21.91 -20.93
C GLU A 127 17.77 -22.67 -20.42
N HIS A 128 18.80 -22.85 -21.23
CA HIS A 128 20.07 -23.49 -20.86
C HIS A 128 21.17 -22.51 -20.43
N GLU A 129 20.90 -21.21 -20.45
CA GLU A 129 21.85 -20.15 -20.11
C GLU A 129 21.62 -19.64 -18.70
N ASN A 130 22.65 -19.03 -18.12
CA ASN A 130 22.55 -18.38 -16.81
C ASN A 130 22.16 -16.90 -17.00
N PRO A 131 20.95 -16.47 -16.57
CA PRO A 131 20.51 -15.09 -16.75
C PRO A 131 21.37 -14.07 -15.99
N PHE A 132 22.07 -14.50 -14.94
CA PHE A 132 22.86 -13.59 -14.11
C PHE A 132 24.18 -13.19 -14.76
N ASP A 133 24.65 -13.93 -15.78
CA ASP A 133 25.79 -13.55 -16.58
C ASP A 133 25.46 -12.30 -17.44
N LEU A 134 24.17 -12.15 -17.85
CA LEU A 134 23.70 -10.93 -18.49
C LEU A 134 23.71 -9.74 -17.52
N VAL A 135 23.34 -9.95 -16.25
CA VAL A 135 23.43 -8.91 -15.21
C VAL A 135 24.87 -8.42 -15.09
N ALA A 136 25.83 -9.35 -14.95
CA ALA A 136 27.26 -9.02 -14.90
C ALA A 136 27.74 -8.29 -16.18
N GLY A 137 27.29 -8.73 -17.35
CA GLY A 137 27.61 -8.09 -18.65
C GLY A 137 27.05 -6.66 -18.72
N ILE A 138 25.80 -6.42 -18.27
CA ILE A 138 25.21 -5.09 -18.22
C ILE A 138 26.05 -4.14 -17.35
N LEU A 139 26.43 -4.58 -16.15
CA LEU A 139 27.26 -3.77 -15.25
C LEU A 139 28.58 -3.39 -15.92
N GLN A 140 29.26 -4.35 -16.58
CA GLN A 140 30.51 -4.11 -17.30
C GLN A 140 30.32 -3.11 -18.47
N ASP A 141 29.27 -3.26 -19.26
CA ASP A 141 28.97 -2.38 -20.39
C ASP A 141 28.62 -0.94 -19.96
N ARG A 142 28.15 -0.78 -18.73
CA ARG A 142 27.96 0.52 -18.07
C ARG A 142 29.23 1.06 -17.41
N GLY A 143 30.37 0.40 -17.63
CA GLY A 143 31.69 0.80 -17.09
C GLY A 143 31.93 0.40 -15.62
N LEU A 144 30.98 -0.31 -15.01
CA LEU A 144 31.07 -0.77 -13.61
C LEU A 144 31.85 -2.10 -13.55
N LYS A 145 33.04 -2.09 -12.97
CA LYS A 145 33.89 -3.29 -12.84
C LYS A 145 33.83 -3.95 -11.47
N ALA A 146 33.48 -3.16 -10.47
CA ALA A 146 33.29 -3.54 -9.08
C ALA A 146 32.48 -2.44 -8.41
N GLY A 147 31.87 -2.74 -7.24
CA GLY A 147 31.13 -1.74 -6.50
C GLY A 147 30.02 -2.34 -5.66
N ARG A 148 28.99 -1.57 -5.39
CA ARG A 148 27.83 -1.97 -4.58
C ARG A 148 26.59 -2.08 -5.45
N LEU A 149 26.04 -3.30 -5.52
CA LEU A 149 24.78 -3.57 -6.23
C LEU A 149 23.64 -3.67 -5.22
N GLY A 150 22.73 -2.71 -5.27
CA GLY A 150 21.53 -2.69 -4.44
C GLY A 150 20.54 -3.75 -4.91
N ILE A 151 20.07 -4.58 -3.98
CA ILE A 151 19.03 -5.59 -4.23
C ILE A 151 17.81 -5.20 -3.41
N GLU A 152 16.64 -5.17 -4.03
CA GLU A 152 15.37 -4.91 -3.32
C GLU A 152 15.11 -5.99 -2.27
N GLY A 153 14.63 -5.58 -1.08
CA GLY A 153 14.44 -6.47 0.06
C GLY A 153 13.49 -7.66 -0.18
N THR A 154 12.62 -7.57 -1.17
CA THR A 154 11.68 -8.66 -1.55
C THR A 154 12.22 -9.60 -2.63
N THR A 155 13.45 -9.38 -3.13
CA THR A 155 14.07 -10.21 -4.16
C THR A 155 14.35 -11.62 -3.65
N ARG A 156 13.95 -12.61 -4.42
CA ARG A 156 14.13 -14.03 -4.06
C ARG A 156 15.60 -14.41 -3.96
N HIS A 157 15.93 -15.23 -2.95
CA HIS A 157 17.31 -15.61 -2.64
C HIS A 157 18.09 -16.21 -3.82
N PHE A 158 17.46 -17.04 -4.67
CA PHE A 158 18.16 -17.65 -5.81
C PHE A 158 18.69 -16.61 -6.82
N ILE A 159 18.05 -15.43 -6.91
CA ILE A 159 18.49 -14.32 -7.74
C ILE A 159 19.74 -13.70 -7.13
N VAL A 160 19.69 -13.40 -5.82
CA VAL A 160 20.83 -12.83 -5.08
C VAL A 160 22.05 -13.75 -5.17
N ASP A 161 21.84 -15.05 -4.93
CA ASP A 161 22.89 -16.07 -5.01
C ASP A 161 23.46 -16.21 -6.44
N GLY A 162 22.58 -16.19 -7.46
CA GLY A 162 23.01 -16.20 -8.86
C GLY A 162 23.85 -14.98 -9.24
N VAL A 163 23.41 -13.79 -8.84
CA VAL A 163 24.14 -12.53 -9.06
C VAL A 163 25.49 -12.55 -8.37
N ASN A 164 25.56 -12.99 -7.11
CA ASN A 164 26.83 -13.09 -6.36
C ASN A 164 27.85 -14.02 -7.04
N ARG A 165 27.38 -15.08 -7.70
CA ARG A 165 28.26 -15.99 -8.46
C ARG A 165 28.73 -15.38 -9.79
N SER A 166 27.84 -14.67 -10.50
CA SER A 166 28.16 -14.12 -11.85
C SER A 166 28.87 -12.77 -11.78
N ALA A 167 28.67 -11.99 -10.71
CA ALA A 167 29.27 -10.68 -10.50
C ALA A 167 30.02 -10.59 -9.13
N PRO A 168 31.02 -11.45 -8.87
CA PRO A 168 31.67 -11.56 -7.56
C PRO A 168 32.49 -10.33 -7.14
N SER A 169 32.73 -9.41 -8.04
CA SER A 169 33.38 -8.12 -7.71
C SER A 169 32.42 -7.07 -7.15
N PHE A 170 31.11 -7.36 -7.09
CA PHE A 170 30.12 -6.49 -6.49
C PHE A 170 29.71 -6.98 -5.11
N GLU A 171 29.68 -6.06 -4.16
CA GLU A 171 29.02 -6.27 -2.88
C GLU A 171 27.51 -6.09 -3.06
N THR A 172 26.71 -7.14 -2.77
CA THR A 172 25.25 -6.98 -2.73
C THR A 172 24.83 -6.30 -1.42
N VAL A 173 24.07 -5.21 -1.56
CA VAL A 173 23.56 -4.40 -0.44
C VAL A 173 22.05 -4.20 -0.58
N SER A 174 21.38 -3.72 0.48
CA SER A 174 19.96 -3.36 0.35
C SER A 174 19.76 -2.17 -0.60
N ALA A 175 18.81 -2.30 -1.54
CA ALA A 175 18.33 -1.20 -2.36
C ALA A 175 17.25 -0.34 -1.66
N ASP A 176 16.80 -0.72 -0.46
CA ASP A 176 15.68 -0.06 0.23
C ASP A 176 15.87 1.46 0.42
N PRO A 177 17.07 1.98 0.72
CA PRO A 177 17.28 3.42 0.77
C PRO A 177 16.91 4.15 -0.53
N VAL A 178 17.00 3.46 -1.67
CA VAL A 178 16.65 3.97 -3.00
C VAL A 178 15.19 3.69 -3.34
N THR A 179 14.78 2.43 -3.29
CA THR A 179 13.44 2.00 -3.71
C THR A 179 12.34 2.54 -2.81
N LEU A 180 12.52 2.40 -1.49
CA LEU A 180 11.58 2.96 -0.51
C LEU A 180 11.68 4.49 -0.46
N GLY A 181 12.90 5.06 -0.56
CA GLY A 181 13.10 6.50 -0.65
C GLY A 181 12.39 7.14 -1.85
N CYS A 182 12.21 6.40 -2.95
CA CYS A 182 11.40 6.83 -4.08
C CYS A 182 9.90 6.70 -3.80
N ARG A 183 9.44 5.52 -3.33
CA ARG A 183 8.02 5.16 -3.20
C ARG A 183 7.32 5.78 -1.99
N MET A 184 8.08 6.08 -0.93
CA MET A 184 7.56 6.64 0.33
C MET A 184 6.77 7.94 0.11
N PHE A 185 7.22 8.80 -0.80
CA PHE A 185 6.62 10.10 -1.07
C PHE A 185 5.83 10.07 -2.37
N LYS A 186 4.52 10.07 -2.26
CA LYS A 186 3.59 10.03 -3.39
C LYS A 186 3.49 11.40 -4.06
N SER A 187 3.52 11.42 -5.39
CA SER A 187 3.21 12.61 -6.18
C SER A 187 1.72 12.96 -6.11
N ALA A 188 1.36 14.16 -6.54
CA ALA A 188 -0.04 14.57 -6.61
C ALA A 188 -0.89 13.63 -7.49
N ASN A 189 -0.32 13.10 -8.59
CA ASN A 189 -1.02 12.14 -9.44
C ASN A 189 -1.22 10.79 -8.74
N GLU A 190 -0.22 10.30 -8.02
CA GLU A 190 -0.33 9.06 -7.23
C GLU A 190 -1.43 9.19 -6.16
N ILE A 191 -1.46 10.32 -5.44
CA ILE A 191 -2.53 10.62 -4.46
C ILE A 191 -3.90 10.70 -5.14
N ALA A 192 -4.00 11.30 -6.31
CA ALA A 192 -5.27 11.36 -7.06
C ALA A 192 -5.77 9.97 -7.48
N LEU A 193 -4.88 9.05 -7.88
CA LEU A 193 -5.23 7.67 -8.19
C LEU A 193 -5.70 6.90 -6.94
N MET A 194 -5.04 7.09 -5.79
CA MET A 194 -5.48 6.52 -4.51
C MET A 194 -6.83 7.08 -4.07
N GLN A 195 -7.09 8.36 -4.30
CA GLN A 195 -8.38 8.98 -4.02
C GLN A 195 -9.50 8.34 -4.84
N ILE A 196 -9.27 8.10 -6.14
CA ILE A 196 -10.28 7.44 -7.00
C ILE A 196 -10.50 6.00 -6.53
N ALA A 197 -9.44 5.25 -6.20
CA ALA A 197 -9.54 3.89 -5.66
C ALA A 197 -10.35 3.86 -4.36
N SER A 198 -10.10 4.80 -3.45
CA SER A 198 -10.85 4.95 -2.18
C SER A 198 -12.33 5.27 -2.41
N ASN A 199 -12.64 6.17 -3.36
CA ASN A 199 -14.01 6.50 -3.73
C ASN A 199 -14.76 5.30 -4.30
N VAL A 200 -14.11 4.50 -5.16
CA VAL A 200 -14.66 3.24 -5.71
C VAL A 200 -14.97 2.25 -4.60
N THR A 201 -14.03 2.03 -3.69
CA THR A 201 -14.20 1.11 -2.56
C THR A 201 -15.34 1.55 -1.66
N MET A 202 -15.45 2.83 -1.31
CA MET A 202 -16.56 3.36 -0.50
C MET A 202 -17.92 3.25 -1.20
N ALA A 203 -17.97 3.46 -2.51
CA ALA A 203 -19.21 3.26 -3.27
C ALA A 203 -19.64 1.78 -3.29
N ALA A 204 -18.68 0.85 -3.45
CA ALA A 204 -18.93 -0.59 -3.38
C ALA A 204 -19.39 -1.02 -1.97
N TYR A 205 -18.84 -0.44 -0.91
CA TYR A 205 -19.29 -0.65 0.47
C TYR A 205 -20.74 -0.24 0.68
N ARG A 206 -21.13 0.97 0.27
CA ARG A 206 -22.52 1.44 0.39
C ARG A 206 -23.49 0.54 -0.38
N TYR A 207 -23.11 0.12 -1.57
CA TYR A 207 -23.88 -0.83 -2.37
C TYR A 207 -24.04 -2.19 -1.68
N THR A 208 -22.97 -2.71 -1.10
CA THR A 208 -22.95 -4.00 -0.40
C THR A 208 -23.76 -3.94 0.89
N TYR A 209 -23.56 -2.91 1.70
CA TYR A 209 -24.25 -2.71 2.98
C TYR A 209 -25.77 -2.84 2.85
N THR A 210 -26.36 -2.23 1.84
CA THR A 210 -27.82 -2.27 1.62
C THR A 210 -28.34 -3.62 1.11
N ARG A 211 -27.45 -4.59 0.86
CA ARG A 211 -27.78 -5.91 0.31
C ARG A 211 -27.41 -7.07 1.22
N VAL A 212 -26.84 -6.77 2.38
CA VAL A 212 -26.59 -7.80 3.39
C VAL A 212 -27.91 -8.26 4.00
N GLU A 213 -28.14 -9.57 3.96
CA GLU A 213 -29.36 -10.20 4.46
C GLU A 213 -29.01 -11.31 5.46
N LYS A 214 -29.97 -11.63 6.32
CA LYS A 214 -29.88 -12.76 7.24
C LYS A 214 -29.67 -14.07 6.46
N GLY A 215 -28.74 -14.89 6.96
CA GLY A 215 -28.38 -16.19 6.36
C GLY A 215 -27.25 -16.10 5.33
N MET A 216 -26.84 -14.91 4.91
CA MET A 216 -25.68 -14.77 4.02
C MET A 216 -24.39 -15.24 4.71
N THR A 217 -23.53 -15.88 3.91
CA THR A 217 -22.16 -16.23 4.31
C THR A 217 -21.19 -15.10 4.01
N ARG A 218 -19.97 -15.20 4.57
CA ARG A 218 -18.87 -14.29 4.22
C ARG A 218 -18.62 -14.24 2.70
N ARG A 219 -18.79 -15.38 2.01
CA ARG A 219 -18.57 -15.47 0.56
C ARG A 219 -19.63 -14.73 -0.24
N ASP A 220 -20.89 -14.79 0.18
CA ASP A 220 -21.98 -14.09 -0.49
C ASP A 220 -21.74 -12.57 -0.44
N ILE A 221 -21.41 -12.05 0.73
CA ILE A 221 -21.12 -10.62 0.94
C ILE A 221 -19.87 -10.19 0.15
N SER A 222 -18.78 -10.98 0.22
CA SER A 222 -17.54 -10.70 -0.52
C SER A 222 -17.76 -10.71 -2.04
N THR A 223 -18.66 -11.57 -2.54
CA THR A 223 -19.04 -11.61 -3.96
C THR A 223 -19.75 -10.31 -4.36
N ILE A 224 -20.75 -9.86 -3.59
CA ILE A 224 -21.45 -8.59 -3.84
C ILE A 224 -20.46 -7.42 -3.87
N MET A 225 -19.56 -7.35 -2.88
CA MET A 225 -18.53 -6.30 -2.79
C MET A 225 -17.59 -6.31 -4.00
N SER A 226 -17.11 -7.49 -4.37
CA SER A 226 -16.20 -7.65 -5.50
C SER A 226 -16.84 -7.30 -6.84
N ASP A 227 -18.10 -7.71 -7.06
CA ASP A 227 -18.83 -7.41 -8.29
C ASP A 227 -19.17 -5.92 -8.38
N ALA A 228 -19.57 -5.30 -7.27
CA ALA A 228 -19.77 -3.86 -7.19
C ALA A 228 -18.48 -3.08 -7.50
N THR A 229 -17.36 -3.50 -6.92
CA THR A 229 -16.05 -2.87 -7.18
C THR A 229 -15.68 -2.93 -8.66
N ARG A 230 -15.85 -4.09 -9.32
CA ARG A 230 -15.59 -4.23 -10.77
C ARG A 230 -16.53 -3.37 -11.62
N ALA A 231 -17.81 -3.35 -11.28
CA ALA A 231 -18.80 -2.53 -12.00
C ALA A 231 -18.54 -1.03 -11.88
N LEU A 232 -17.89 -0.61 -10.79
CA LEU A 232 -17.44 0.77 -10.55
C LEU A 232 -16.06 1.09 -11.19
N GLY A 233 -15.43 0.13 -11.89
CA GLY A 233 -14.18 0.30 -12.62
C GLY A 233 -12.92 -0.02 -11.81
N GLY A 234 -13.03 -0.46 -10.55
CA GLY A 234 -11.90 -0.84 -9.71
C GLY A 234 -11.41 -2.27 -9.97
N ASN A 235 -10.10 -2.49 -9.87
CA ASN A 235 -9.54 -3.83 -9.84
C ASN A 235 -9.51 -4.33 -8.40
N VAL A 236 -10.32 -5.35 -8.07
CA VAL A 236 -10.38 -5.93 -6.72
C VAL A 236 -9.00 -6.43 -6.31
N LYS A 237 -8.48 -5.94 -5.20
CA LYS A 237 -7.22 -6.41 -4.60
C LYS A 237 -7.52 -7.48 -3.54
N PHE A 238 -8.44 -7.20 -2.66
CA PHE A 238 -8.93 -8.11 -1.64
C PHE A 238 -10.35 -7.71 -1.22
N SER A 239 -11.08 -8.68 -0.66
CA SER A 239 -12.43 -8.49 -0.12
C SER A 239 -12.62 -9.51 1.01
N SER A 240 -12.14 -9.17 2.19
CA SER A 240 -12.26 -9.97 3.39
C SER A 240 -13.56 -9.62 4.11
N VAL A 241 -14.29 -10.65 4.53
CA VAL A 241 -15.52 -10.52 5.32
C VAL A 241 -15.42 -11.46 6.51
N LEU A 242 -15.49 -10.91 7.70
CA LEU A 242 -15.35 -11.61 8.98
C LEU A 242 -16.64 -11.42 9.78
N LEU A 243 -17.25 -12.53 10.18
CA LEU A 243 -18.52 -12.52 10.89
C LEU A 243 -18.30 -12.98 12.33
N ASN A 244 -18.91 -12.30 13.30
CA ASN A 244 -18.96 -12.70 14.71
C ASN A 244 -17.58 -13.08 15.26
N GLU A 245 -17.40 -14.29 15.81
CA GLU A 245 -16.14 -14.76 16.36
C GLU A 245 -14.99 -14.73 15.35
N SER A 246 -15.26 -14.95 14.06
CA SER A 246 -14.23 -14.84 13.01
C SER A 246 -13.59 -13.44 12.96
N SER A 247 -14.33 -12.39 13.33
CA SER A 247 -13.80 -11.03 13.37
C SER A 247 -12.82 -10.80 14.52
N ALA A 248 -12.77 -11.68 15.53
CA ALA A 248 -11.78 -11.63 16.60
C ALA A 248 -10.37 -12.02 16.14
N TYR A 249 -10.23 -12.59 14.94
CA TYR A 249 -8.96 -12.92 14.31
C TYR A 249 -8.70 -11.93 13.18
N PRO A 250 -7.64 -11.11 13.22
CA PRO A 250 -7.41 -10.03 12.24
C PRO A 250 -7.46 -10.46 10.76
N HIS A 251 -7.05 -11.69 10.46
CA HIS A 251 -7.13 -12.29 9.12
C HIS A 251 -8.26 -13.34 8.99
N GLY A 252 -9.14 -13.44 9.98
CA GLY A 252 -10.28 -14.31 9.97
C GLY A 252 -10.01 -15.75 10.41
N SER A 253 -11.06 -16.56 10.33
CA SER A 253 -11.10 -17.98 10.66
C SER A 253 -11.81 -18.74 9.56
N ASP A 254 -11.50 -20.03 9.39
CA ASP A 254 -12.19 -20.92 8.45
C ASP A 254 -13.51 -21.48 8.99
N ALA A 255 -13.86 -21.18 10.26
CA ALA A 255 -15.11 -21.60 10.85
C ALA A 255 -16.30 -21.04 10.05
N PRO A 256 -17.25 -21.90 9.62
CA PRO A 256 -18.44 -21.44 8.91
C PRO A 256 -19.29 -20.52 9.77
N GLN A 257 -19.63 -19.36 9.24
CA GLN A 257 -20.51 -18.40 9.91
C GLN A 257 -21.48 -17.79 8.91
N VAL A 258 -22.63 -17.42 9.37
CA VAL A 258 -23.69 -16.75 8.62
C VAL A 258 -24.16 -15.51 9.36
N VAL A 259 -24.74 -14.58 8.62
CA VAL A 259 -25.34 -13.36 9.19
C VAL A 259 -26.62 -13.73 9.93
N GLU A 260 -26.70 -13.32 11.19
CA GLU A 260 -27.89 -13.40 12.02
C GLU A 260 -28.12 -12.07 12.74
N GLU A 261 -29.28 -11.91 13.39
CA GLU A 261 -29.56 -10.75 14.23
C GLU A 261 -28.51 -10.60 15.31
N GLY A 262 -27.92 -9.40 15.43
CA GLY A 262 -26.81 -9.11 16.35
C GLY A 262 -25.42 -9.50 15.82
N SER A 263 -25.29 -10.02 14.60
CA SER A 263 -24.00 -10.37 14.02
C SER A 263 -23.11 -9.16 13.81
N VAL A 264 -21.88 -9.23 14.33
CA VAL A 264 -20.80 -8.31 13.94
C VAL A 264 -20.36 -8.66 12.51
N ILE A 265 -20.29 -7.67 11.67
CA ILE A 265 -19.79 -7.78 10.30
C ILE A 265 -18.60 -6.83 10.18
N LEU A 266 -17.39 -7.39 10.13
CA LEU A 266 -16.17 -6.66 9.83
C LEU A 266 -15.80 -6.97 8.38
N MET A 267 -15.78 -5.95 7.55
CA MET A 267 -15.27 -6.07 6.19
C MET A 267 -13.98 -5.26 6.05
N ASP A 268 -13.03 -5.84 5.34
CA ASP A 268 -11.74 -5.25 5.00
C ASP A 268 -11.53 -5.44 3.50
N CYS A 269 -11.63 -4.34 2.75
CA CYS A 269 -11.69 -4.38 1.30
C CYS A 269 -10.89 -3.26 0.65
N GLY A 270 -10.26 -3.62 -0.45
CA GLY A 270 -9.49 -2.68 -1.26
C GLY A 270 -9.52 -2.99 -2.74
N CYS A 271 -9.41 -1.94 -3.52
CA CYS A 271 -9.23 -2.05 -4.98
C CYS A 271 -8.02 -1.25 -5.44
N SER A 272 -7.66 -1.39 -6.71
CA SER A 272 -6.68 -0.51 -7.32
C SER A 272 -7.22 0.16 -8.59
N VAL A 273 -6.72 1.37 -8.83
CA VAL A 273 -6.91 2.14 -10.06
C VAL A 273 -5.52 2.52 -10.57
N HIS A 274 -5.19 2.08 -11.78
CA HIS A 274 -3.84 2.21 -12.35
C HIS A 274 -2.73 1.82 -11.36
N ASP A 275 -2.94 0.66 -10.67
CA ASP A 275 -2.04 0.03 -9.69
C ASP A 275 -1.95 0.72 -8.32
N TYR A 276 -2.58 1.86 -8.09
CA TYR A 276 -2.63 2.51 -6.78
C TYR A 276 -3.82 2.02 -5.97
N VAL A 277 -3.57 1.67 -4.71
CA VAL A 277 -4.46 0.86 -3.87
C VAL A 277 -5.24 1.74 -2.91
N SER A 278 -6.45 1.31 -2.58
CA SER A 278 -7.21 1.71 -1.39
C SER A 278 -7.24 0.58 -0.38
N ASP A 279 -7.35 0.93 0.90
CA ASP A 279 -7.46 -0.01 2.01
C ASP A 279 -8.44 0.56 3.04
N ILE A 280 -9.55 -0.15 3.27
CA ILE A 280 -10.64 0.37 4.09
C ILE A 280 -11.30 -0.78 4.84
N SER A 281 -11.34 -0.68 6.17
CA SER A 281 -12.16 -1.57 6.99
C SER A 281 -13.37 -0.84 7.56
N ARG A 282 -14.50 -1.52 7.53
CA ARG A 282 -15.74 -1.10 8.18
C ARG A 282 -16.29 -2.21 9.03
N THR A 283 -16.73 -1.86 10.24
CA THR A 283 -17.43 -2.78 11.13
C THR A 283 -18.78 -2.21 11.55
N TRP A 284 -19.82 -3.02 11.44
CA TRP A 284 -21.16 -2.72 11.92
C TRP A 284 -21.83 -3.98 12.49
N VAL A 285 -23.03 -3.84 13.01
CA VAL A 285 -23.85 -4.95 13.49
C VAL A 285 -25.09 -5.09 12.62
N PHE A 286 -25.41 -6.31 12.24
CA PHE A 286 -26.68 -6.61 11.57
C PHE A 286 -27.79 -6.63 12.62
N GLY A 287 -28.71 -5.67 12.56
CA GLY A 287 -29.70 -5.41 13.60
C GLY A 287 -29.18 -4.51 14.72
N GLU A 288 -29.64 -4.75 15.97
CA GLU A 288 -29.32 -3.88 17.11
C GLU A 288 -28.02 -4.29 17.81
N PRO A 289 -27.01 -3.41 17.91
CA PRO A 289 -25.77 -3.71 18.62
C PRO A 289 -25.96 -3.77 20.14
N THR A 290 -25.31 -4.73 20.78
CA THR A 290 -25.22 -4.81 22.24
C THR A 290 -24.43 -3.64 22.81
N ALA A 291 -24.61 -3.35 24.13
CA ALA A 291 -23.84 -2.30 24.80
C ALA A 291 -22.32 -2.55 24.73
N LYS A 292 -21.88 -3.83 24.74
CA LYS A 292 -20.46 -4.20 24.64
C LYS A 292 -19.92 -3.93 23.23
N GLN A 293 -20.65 -4.33 22.18
CA GLN A 293 -20.26 -4.06 20.80
C GLN A 293 -20.14 -2.55 20.55
N ARG A 294 -21.11 -1.77 21.00
CA ARG A 294 -21.11 -0.31 20.90
C ARG A 294 -19.93 0.33 21.66
N LYS A 295 -19.65 -0.15 22.89
CA LYS A 295 -18.48 0.34 23.64
C LYS A 295 -17.17 0.08 22.87
N VAL A 296 -16.95 -1.15 22.43
CA VAL A 296 -15.73 -1.52 21.68
C VAL A 296 -15.60 -0.72 20.41
N TRP A 297 -16.68 -0.58 19.64
CA TRP A 297 -16.69 0.20 18.40
C TRP A 297 -16.33 1.68 18.66
N ASN A 298 -16.94 2.30 19.67
CA ASN A 298 -16.65 3.69 20.02
C ASN A 298 -15.20 3.87 20.49
N THR A 299 -14.63 2.89 21.19
CA THR A 299 -13.22 2.91 21.58
C THR A 299 -12.31 2.82 20.34
N CYS A 300 -12.61 1.94 19.36
CA CYS A 300 -11.87 1.91 18.09
C CYS A 300 -11.97 3.22 17.34
N LYS A 301 -13.18 3.78 17.24
CA LYS A 301 -13.42 5.08 16.59
C LYS A 301 -12.58 6.20 17.20
N ARG A 302 -12.55 6.27 18.53
CA ARG A 302 -11.74 7.28 19.24
C ARG A 302 -10.24 7.05 19.02
N GLY A 303 -9.81 5.79 18.93
CA GLY A 303 -8.43 5.43 18.55
C GLY A 303 -8.04 5.98 17.20
N GLN A 304 -8.91 5.82 16.19
CA GLN A 304 -8.72 6.34 14.85
C GLN A 304 -8.65 7.88 14.82
N GLU A 305 -9.54 8.55 15.54
CA GLU A 305 -9.51 10.00 15.67
C GLU A 305 -8.22 10.50 16.33
N LEU A 306 -7.76 9.81 17.39
CA LEU A 306 -6.50 10.15 18.08
C LEU A 306 -5.28 9.96 17.17
N ALA A 307 -5.27 8.94 16.33
CA ALA A 307 -4.19 8.74 15.35
C ALA A 307 -4.11 9.94 14.41
N LEU A 308 -5.23 10.35 13.81
CA LEU A 308 -5.31 11.50 12.92
C LEU A 308 -4.88 12.82 13.63
N GLU A 309 -5.37 13.06 14.85
CA GLU A 309 -5.03 14.24 15.66
C GLU A 309 -3.53 14.30 16.01
N THR A 310 -2.91 13.13 16.17
CA THR A 310 -1.51 12.99 16.59
C THR A 310 -0.54 13.12 15.41
N ALA A 311 -0.91 12.62 14.23
CA ALA A 311 -0.06 12.64 13.06
C ALA A 311 0.28 14.08 12.62
N LYS A 312 1.56 14.47 12.76
CA LYS A 312 2.05 15.81 12.42
C LYS A 312 3.38 15.72 11.70
N VAL A 313 3.62 16.63 10.76
CA VAL A 313 4.90 16.73 10.05
C VAL A 313 6.05 16.84 11.06
N GLY A 314 7.07 15.99 10.89
CA GLY A 314 8.24 15.92 11.76
C GLY A 314 8.09 15.03 13.00
N LEU A 315 6.89 14.54 13.33
CA LEU A 315 6.69 13.58 14.42
C LEU A 315 7.20 12.19 13.97
N PRO A 316 7.95 11.44 14.81
CA PRO A 316 8.26 10.05 14.52
C PRO A 316 6.98 9.20 14.37
N ALA A 317 6.87 8.41 13.31
CA ALA A 317 5.66 7.67 12.96
C ALA A 317 5.18 6.73 14.07
N GLY A 318 6.10 6.13 14.85
CA GLY A 318 5.77 5.26 15.98
C GLY A 318 5.05 5.98 17.13
N LYS A 319 5.13 7.31 17.21
CA LYS A 319 4.42 8.06 18.25
C LYS A 319 2.92 8.08 18.04
N VAL A 320 2.44 7.88 16.83
CA VAL A 320 1.01 7.74 16.53
C VAL A 320 0.48 6.45 17.16
N ASP A 321 1.18 5.33 17.00
CA ASP A 321 0.85 4.04 17.63
C ASP A 321 0.92 4.12 19.16
N ASP A 322 1.94 4.75 19.73
CA ASP A 322 2.10 4.91 21.18
C ASP A 322 0.86 5.57 21.85
N VAL A 323 0.31 6.63 21.21
CA VAL A 323 -0.84 7.38 21.75
C VAL A 323 -2.12 6.54 21.73
N VAL A 324 -2.38 5.81 20.65
CA VAL A 324 -3.59 4.96 20.54
C VAL A 324 -3.51 3.79 21.53
N ARG A 325 -2.34 3.16 21.70
CA ARG A 325 -2.17 2.09 22.69
C ARG A 325 -2.38 2.59 24.10
N ALA A 326 -1.81 3.74 24.47
CA ALA A 326 -2.01 4.33 25.79
C ALA A 326 -3.50 4.62 26.08
N TYR A 327 -4.22 5.11 25.06
CA TYR A 327 -5.66 5.30 25.18
C TYR A 327 -6.40 3.96 25.38
N TYR A 328 -6.07 2.93 24.61
CA TYR A 328 -6.70 1.61 24.76
C TYR A 328 -6.45 1.00 26.15
N GLU A 329 -5.23 1.13 26.70
CA GLU A 329 -4.91 0.70 28.05
C GLU A 329 -5.76 1.44 29.09
N SER A 330 -6.01 2.74 28.93
CA SER A 330 -6.88 3.51 29.82
C SER A 330 -8.35 3.08 29.76
N GLU A 331 -8.79 2.51 28.64
CA GLU A 331 -10.13 1.94 28.45
C GLU A 331 -10.23 0.46 28.87
N GLY A 332 -9.11 -0.14 29.34
CA GLY A 332 -9.05 -1.52 29.84
C GLY A 332 -8.78 -2.56 28.76
N PHE A 333 -8.17 -2.15 27.62
CA PHE A 333 -7.75 -3.03 26.52
C PHE A 333 -6.22 -3.06 26.43
N GLY A 334 -5.64 -4.22 26.22
CA GLY A 334 -4.18 -4.40 26.24
C GLY A 334 -3.70 -5.00 27.55
N PRO A 335 -2.47 -4.70 28.01
CA PRO A 335 -1.51 -3.71 27.50
C PRO A 335 -0.76 -4.11 26.23
N ASP A 336 -0.07 -3.19 25.63
CA ASP A 336 0.76 -3.38 24.43
C ASP A 336 0.01 -4.10 23.30
N TYR A 337 0.46 -5.29 22.90
CA TYR A 337 -0.13 -6.16 21.88
C TYR A 337 -1.05 -7.25 22.47
N ALA A 338 -1.31 -7.22 23.78
CA ALA A 338 -2.17 -8.21 24.42
C ALA A 338 -3.64 -8.04 24.01
N THR A 339 -4.34 -9.16 23.88
CA THR A 339 -5.79 -9.20 23.66
C THR A 339 -6.52 -9.44 24.98
N PRO A 340 -7.72 -8.88 25.17
CA PRO A 340 -8.43 -7.97 24.25
C PRO A 340 -7.71 -6.64 24.04
N GLY A 341 -7.46 -6.25 22.79
CA GLY A 341 -6.73 -5.03 22.46
C GLY A 341 -6.22 -5.00 21.03
N LEU A 342 -5.32 -4.06 20.73
CA LEU A 342 -4.68 -3.89 19.42
C LEU A 342 -3.48 -4.84 19.29
N SER A 343 -3.68 -5.98 18.66
CA SER A 343 -2.68 -7.05 18.54
C SER A 343 -1.71 -6.89 17.38
N HIS A 344 -1.87 -5.88 16.53
CA HIS A 344 -0.99 -5.57 15.41
C HIS A 344 -0.55 -4.09 15.44
N ARG A 345 0.24 -3.65 14.46
CA ARG A 345 0.59 -2.23 14.28
C ARG A 345 -0.66 -1.39 14.03
N LEU A 346 -0.63 -0.13 14.40
CA LEU A 346 -1.75 0.79 14.21
C LEU A 346 -2.04 1.08 12.74
N GLY A 347 -1.02 1.02 11.88
CA GLY A 347 -1.15 1.26 10.46
C GLY A 347 0.15 1.04 9.71
N HIS A 348 0.09 1.11 8.40
CA HIS A 348 1.21 0.88 7.49
C HIS A 348 1.24 1.89 6.36
N GLY A 349 2.40 2.05 5.72
CA GLY A 349 2.49 2.77 4.46
C GLY A 349 1.66 2.09 3.38
N ILE A 350 1.13 2.86 2.45
CA ILE A 350 0.29 2.37 1.36
C ILE A 350 0.59 3.14 0.06
N GLY A 351 0.40 2.48 -1.08
CA GLY A 351 0.62 3.11 -2.39
C GLY A 351 0.28 2.18 -3.54
N MET A 352 1.28 1.60 -4.22
CA MET A 352 1.07 0.54 -5.22
C MET A 352 0.92 -0.83 -4.57
N ASP A 353 1.56 -1.06 -3.42
CA ASP A 353 1.27 -2.20 -2.55
C ASP A 353 0.34 -1.77 -1.42
N GLY A 354 -0.51 -2.68 -0.95
CA GLY A 354 -1.33 -2.46 0.25
C GLY A 354 -0.43 -2.16 1.44
N HIS A 355 0.63 -2.93 1.62
CA HIS A 355 1.62 -2.72 2.67
C HIS A 355 2.93 -2.19 2.08
N GLU A 356 3.25 -0.93 2.40
CA GLU A 356 4.54 -0.29 2.12
C GLU A 356 5.23 0.12 3.42
N SER A 357 6.51 0.42 3.37
CA SER A 357 7.19 1.13 4.45
C SER A 357 6.81 2.62 4.37
N ILE A 358 6.66 3.33 5.44
CA ILE A 358 6.94 3.17 6.86
C ILE A 358 5.66 2.76 7.58
N ASN A 359 5.73 2.38 8.87
CA ASN A 359 4.55 1.95 9.61
C ASN A 359 4.26 2.85 10.83
N PHE A 360 2.99 2.99 11.21
CA PHE A 360 2.60 3.42 12.54
C PHE A 360 2.75 2.24 13.50
N VAL A 361 3.97 2.07 14.01
CA VAL A 361 4.33 0.97 14.92
C VAL A 361 5.32 1.48 15.96
N ARG A 362 5.19 1.02 17.19
CA ARG A 362 6.11 1.36 18.28
C ARG A 362 7.57 1.21 17.87
N GLY A 363 8.37 2.23 18.13
CA GLY A 363 9.79 2.23 17.82
C GLY A 363 10.16 2.73 16.42
N GLU A 364 9.19 2.98 15.54
CA GLU A 364 9.47 3.62 14.24
C GLU A 364 9.86 5.09 14.46
N THR A 365 11.06 5.43 14.03
CA THR A 365 11.68 6.75 14.28
C THR A 365 11.62 7.69 13.07
N THR A 366 11.19 7.23 11.91
CA THR A 366 11.10 8.03 10.70
C THR A 366 10.12 9.17 10.92
N PRO A 367 10.52 10.43 10.70
CA PRO A 367 9.62 11.56 10.85
C PRO A 367 8.60 11.59 9.72
N LEU A 368 7.34 11.83 10.07
CA LEU A 368 6.27 12.05 9.09
C LEU A 368 6.57 13.26 8.21
N ALA A 369 6.33 13.13 6.92
CA ALA A 369 6.61 14.20 5.95
C ALA A 369 5.55 14.23 4.83
N PRO A 370 5.33 15.38 4.19
CA PRO A 370 4.38 15.55 3.10
C PRO A 370 4.59 14.53 1.98
N GLY A 371 3.50 13.99 1.44
CA GLY A 371 3.47 12.93 0.43
C GLY A 371 3.52 11.50 0.98
N MET A 372 3.79 11.28 2.26
CA MET A 372 3.64 9.97 2.87
C MET A 372 2.16 9.60 2.99
N CYS A 373 1.82 8.33 2.70
CA CYS A 373 0.46 7.80 2.83
C CYS A 373 0.46 6.59 3.77
N PHE A 374 -0.57 6.49 4.61
CA PHE A 374 -0.70 5.44 5.62
C PHE A 374 -2.12 4.93 5.72
N SER A 375 -2.29 3.67 6.14
CA SER A 375 -3.53 3.23 6.80
C SER A 375 -3.55 3.76 8.24
N ASP A 376 -4.77 3.95 8.76
CA ASP A 376 -5.08 4.20 10.16
C ASP A 376 -6.16 3.19 10.54
N GLU A 377 -5.73 2.06 11.14
CA GLU A 377 -6.52 0.83 11.27
C GLU A 377 -6.59 0.28 12.71
N PRO A 378 -6.93 1.11 13.71
CA PRO A 378 -7.06 0.61 15.07
C PRO A 378 -8.13 -0.47 15.17
N GLY A 379 -7.79 -1.58 15.85
CA GLY A 379 -8.70 -2.69 16.10
C GLY A 379 -8.66 -3.15 17.55
N ILE A 380 -9.76 -3.73 18.01
CA ILE A 380 -9.87 -4.44 19.31
C ILE A 380 -10.45 -5.81 19.06
N TYR A 381 -9.71 -6.85 19.45
CA TYR A 381 -10.05 -8.25 19.19
C TYR A 381 -10.27 -8.99 20.51
N ILE A 382 -11.44 -9.64 20.66
CA ILE A 382 -11.88 -10.34 21.86
C ILE A 382 -12.11 -11.80 21.48
N PHE A 383 -11.09 -12.65 21.64
CA PHE A 383 -11.16 -14.05 21.28
C PHE A 383 -12.36 -14.76 21.93
N GLY A 384 -13.06 -15.57 21.13
CA GLY A 384 -14.29 -16.26 21.53
C GLY A 384 -15.54 -15.39 21.50
N GLU A 385 -15.42 -14.11 21.06
CA GLU A 385 -16.56 -13.21 20.94
C GLU A 385 -16.61 -12.51 19.58
N PHE A 386 -15.86 -11.41 19.42
CA PHE A 386 -15.82 -10.63 18.19
C PHE A 386 -14.62 -9.68 18.16
N GLY A 387 -14.33 -9.14 17.00
CA GLY A 387 -13.38 -8.04 16.78
C GLY A 387 -14.04 -6.87 16.06
N ILE A 388 -13.53 -5.69 16.34
CA ILE A 388 -13.88 -4.44 15.66
C ILE A 388 -12.59 -3.86 15.06
N ARG A 389 -12.59 -3.49 13.78
CA ARG A 389 -11.57 -2.66 13.14
C ARG A 389 -12.25 -1.59 12.33
N LEU A 390 -11.79 -0.36 12.48
CA LEU A 390 -12.15 0.77 11.64
C LEU A 390 -10.88 1.24 10.94
N GLU A 391 -10.93 1.41 9.65
CA GLU A 391 -9.75 1.76 8.86
C GLU A 391 -10.10 2.72 7.76
N ASP A 392 -9.30 3.75 7.67
CA ASP A 392 -9.24 4.68 6.56
C ASP A 392 -7.80 5.00 6.24
N CYS A 393 -7.52 5.35 4.98
CA CYS A 393 -6.20 5.81 4.60
C CYS A 393 -6.10 7.32 4.66
N LEU A 394 -4.90 7.80 5.00
CA LEU A 394 -4.55 9.21 5.04
C LEU A 394 -3.27 9.50 4.24
N TYR A 395 -3.09 10.75 3.85
CA TYR A 395 -1.84 11.25 3.32
C TYR A 395 -1.41 12.52 4.04
N MET A 396 -0.11 12.70 4.18
CA MET A 396 0.47 13.87 4.83
C MET A 396 0.60 15.01 3.84
N THR A 397 0.14 16.20 4.25
CA THR A 397 0.38 17.49 3.56
C THR A 397 1.32 18.37 4.39
N GLU A 398 1.69 19.53 3.90
CA GLU A 398 2.45 20.54 4.67
C GLU A 398 1.69 21.01 5.92
N GLU A 399 0.34 21.02 5.85
CA GLU A 399 -0.55 21.45 6.93
C GLU A 399 -0.87 20.32 7.92
N GLY A 400 -0.57 19.06 7.58
CA GLY A 400 -0.86 17.87 8.37
C GLY A 400 -1.58 16.77 7.59
N PRO A 401 -2.18 15.77 8.27
CA PRO A 401 -2.82 14.64 7.65
C PRO A 401 -4.15 15.03 6.99
N GLN A 402 -4.43 14.40 5.86
CA GLN A 402 -5.70 14.47 5.14
C GLN A 402 -6.21 13.07 4.87
N LEU A 403 -7.49 12.82 5.07
CA LEU A 403 -8.12 11.53 4.81
C LEU A 403 -8.49 11.38 3.33
N PHE A 404 -8.36 10.16 2.79
CA PHE A 404 -8.95 9.80 1.49
C PHE A 404 -10.46 9.57 1.60
N THR A 405 -10.95 9.15 2.77
CA THR A 405 -12.35 8.82 3.04
C THR A 405 -12.77 9.38 4.39
N GLU A 406 -14.05 9.69 4.54
CA GLU A 406 -14.58 10.09 5.84
C GLU A 406 -14.65 8.88 6.78
N PHE A 407 -14.33 9.11 8.04
CA PHE A 407 -14.49 8.11 9.09
C PHE A 407 -15.94 7.62 9.20
N SER A 408 -16.11 6.35 9.54
CA SER A 408 -17.42 5.79 9.86
C SER A 408 -18.08 6.61 10.98
N PRO A 409 -19.30 7.16 10.78
CA PRO A 409 -19.90 8.06 11.77
C PRO A 409 -20.40 7.33 13.01
N SER A 410 -20.99 6.13 12.88
CA SER A 410 -21.46 5.34 14.00
C SER A 410 -21.60 3.86 13.63
N ILE A 411 -21.71 2.99 14.65
CA ILE A 411 -21.98 1.56 14.46
C ILE A 411 -23.36 1.30 13.82
N ASP A 412 -24.32 2.21 14.02
CA ASP A 412 -25.70 2.11 13.53
C ASP A 412 -25.85 2.60 12.08
N ALA A 413 -25.00 3.54 11.68
CA ALA A 413 -25.00 4.12 10.35
C ALA A 413 -23.55 4.24 9.86
N PRO A 414 -22.90 3.12 9.49
CA PRO A 414 -21.46 3.09 9.20
C PRO A 414 -21.06 3.89 7.96
N PHE A 415 -22.02 4.30 7.14
CA PHE A 415 -21.81 5.04 5.90
C PHE A 415 -22.52 6.40 5.84
N GLY A 416 -23.13 6.85 6.95
CA GLY A 416 -23.88 8.09 7.06
C GLY A 416 -25.31 8.04 6.53
#